data_26e0cbe405b4b38ae036665144b4c544
#
_entry.id   26e0cbe405b4b38ae036665144b4c544
#
_cell.length_a   1.000
_cell.length_b   1.000
_cell.length_c   1.000
_cell.angle_alpha   90.00
_cell.angle_beta   90.00
_cell.angle_gamma   90.00
#
_symmetry.space_group_name_H-M   'P 1'
#
loop_
_entity.id
_entity.type
_entity.pdbx_description
1 polymer ?
#
loop_
_entity_poly.entity_id
_entity_poly.type
_entity_poly.pdbx_seq_one_letter_code
_entity_poly.pdbx_strand_id
1 'polypeptide(L)'
;MIVQAISRALAGHHLSRAEMADVIGQIMDGGATPAQIGGFLIALRAKGESVDEIVGAASAMRSRATPLVCPRRERSIDTCGTGGDGAGTINISTLAALLIAACGGVVAKHGNRALSSRCGSADVLEALGITIDGEPETVTRAIDVAGIGFAFAPKFHAATRHAAGPRKELGTRTIFNLLGPLTNPAHVHHQVVGVYDRRWCEPVAAALGALGVRRAAVVHGAGGIDEIAVRGETHAAVWDGATVSSLTLTPQMFRCEEVDPAGLAGGDAAHNAGILRRVLAGRDVGPGERHEAVLHASAMTAALGLELLEPGELDLARLPDQLRRARAAATDGSARLVLHKWQEVSRAPVGVDLTVLTSRLAAVTAGELAGVE
;
A
#
# COMPACT_ATOMS: atom_id res chain seq x y z
N MET A 1 12.92 1.88 30.61
CA MET A 1 12.19 2.60 29.57
C MET A 1 10.82 1.96 29.29
N ILE A 2 10.71 0.76 28.71
CA ILE A 2 9.40 0.14 28.37
C ILE A 2 8.46 -0.05 29.58
N VAL A 3 8.96 -0.40 30.77
CA VAL A 3 8.17 -0.55 32.00
C VAL A 3 7.52 0.78 32.41
N GLN A 4 8.24 1.89 32.30
CA GLN A 4 7.71 3.22 32.57
C GLN A 4 6.65 3.60 31.55
N ALA A 5 6.86 3.28 30.28
CA ALA A 5 5.88 3.51 29.20
C ALA A 5 4.59 2.72 29.42
N ILE A 6 4.67 1.47 29.90
CA ILE A 6 3.51 0.66 30.31
C ILE A 6 2.74 1.38 31.41
N SER A 7 3.43 1.81 32.48
CA SER A 7 2.79 2.50 33.61
C SER A 7 2.10 3.80 33.18
N ARG A 8 2.73 4.58 32.30
CA ARG A 8 2.13 5.81 31.76
C ARG A 8 0.89 5.52 30.89
N ALA A 9 0.99 4.53 30.01
CA ALA A 9 -0.15 4.14 29.16
C ALA A 9 -1.34 3.65 30.01
N LEU A 10 -1.09 2.85 31.06
CA LEU A 10 -2.12 2.40 31.99
C LEU A 10 -2.76 3.56 32.80
N ALA A 11 -1.99 4.63 33.06
CA ALA A 11 -2.50 5.85 33.66
C ALA A 11 -3.22 6.79 32.67
N GLY A 12 -3.38 6.38 31.41
CA GLY A 12 -4.03 7.17 30.35
C GLY A 12 -3.16 8.28 29.76
N HIS A 13 -1.87 8.34 30.07
CA HIS A 13 -0.97 9.38 29.57
C HIS A 13 -0.33 8.98 28.23
N HIS A 14 -0.33 9.91 27.28
CA HIS A 14 0.36 9.74 26.01
C HIS A 14 1.89 9.86 26.16
N LEU A 15 2.59 9.12 25.33
CA LEU A 15 4.03 9.26 25.16
C LEU A 15 4.32 10.34 24.10
N SER A 16 5.38 11.09 24.29
CA SER A 16 5.92 11.96 23.25
C SER A 16 6.48 11.13 22.10
N ARG A 17 6.71 11.76 20.94
CA ARG A 17 7.37 11.13 19.78
C ARG A 17 8.71 10.49 20.14
N ALA A 18 9.52 11.18 20.93
CA ALA A 18 10.84 10.71 21.35
C ALA A 18 10.71 9.47 22.24
N GLU A 19 9.89 9.55 23.29
CA GLU A 19 9.68 8.41 24.21
C GLU A 19 9.13 7.18 23.47
N MET A 20 8.20 7.39 22.53
CA MET A 20 7.64 6.29 21.75
C MET A 20 8.69 5.70 20.81
N ALA A 21 9.51 6.54 20.15
CA ALA A 21 10.60 6.08 19.29
C ALA A 21 11.62 5.27 20.07
N ASP A 22 11.95 5.67 21.29
CA ASP A 22 12.87 4.96 22.19
C ASP A 22 12.32 3.59 22.60
N VAL A 23 11.02 3.52 22.97
CA VAL A 23 10.38 2.25 23.35
C VAL A 23 10.31 1.28 22.18
N ILE A 24 9.86 1.74 21.02
CA ILE A 24 9.84 0.90 19.79
C ILE A 24 11.26 0.53 19.39
N GLY A 25 12.22 1.45 19.50
CA GLY A 25 13.65 1.15 19.31
C GLY A 25 14.11 0.01 20.20
N GLN A 26 13.84 0.06 21.49
CA GLN A 26 14.17 -1.00 22.44
C GLN A 26 13.56 -2.35 22.03
N ILE A 27 12.31 -2.36 21.55
CA ILE A 27 11.64 -3.58 21.05
C ILE A 27 12.37 -4.11 19.80
N MET A 28 12.62 -3.21 18.83
CA MET A 28 13.26 -3.58 17.55
C MET A 28 14.68 -4.10 17.75
N ASP A 29 15.40 -3.60 18.74
CA ASP A 29 16.78 -4.01 19.07
C ASP A 29 16.81 -5.29 19.95
N GLY A 30 15.64 -5.89 20.26
CA GLY A 30 15.52 -7.10 21.08
C GLY A 30 15.73 -6.85 22.58
N GLY A 31 15.73 -5.60 23.03
CA GLY A 31 15.96 -5.22 24.43
C GLY A 31 14.72 -5.26 25.33
N ALA A 32 13.62 -5.88 24.87
CA ALA A 32 12.38 -6.05 25.64
C ALA A 32 11.94 -7.52 25.65
N THR A 33 11.44 -7.99 26.78
CA THR A 33 10.92 -9.36 26.89
C THR A 33 9.56 -9.48 26.21
N PRO A 34 9.13 -10.69 25.80
CA PRO A 34 7.79 -10.92 25.24
C PRO A 34 6.66 -10.38 26.13
N ALA A 35 6.74 -10.56 27.45
CA ALA A 35 5.75 -10.05 28.40
C ALA A 35 5.71 -8.51 28.42
N GLN A 36 6.86 -7.85 28.34
CA GLN A 36 6.94 -6.39 28.27
C GLN A 36 6.35 -5.86 26.98
N ILE A 37 6.67 -6.50 25.85
CA ILE A 37 6.11 -6.14 24.53
C ILE A 37 4.59 -6.29 24.55
N GLY A 38 4.08 -7.45 24.98
CA GLY A 38 2.66 -7.71 25.07
C GLY A 38 1.93 -6.72 25.98
N GLY A 39 2.46 -6.50 27.20
CA GLY A 39 1.91 -5.54 28.14
C GLY A 39 1.87 -4.11 27.61
N PHE A 40 2.95 -3.67 26.93
CA PHE A 40 3.00 -2.34 26.33
C PHE A 40 1.98 -2.18 25.20
N LEU A 41 1.91 -3.13 24.27
CA LEU A 41 0.99 -3.07 23.14
C LEU A 41 -0.48 -3.05 23.57
N ILE A 42 -0.84 -3.82 24.60
CA ILE A 42 -2.21 -3.85 25.13
C ILE A 42 -2.52 -2.57 25.92
N ALA A 43 -1.61 -2.08 26.76
CA ALA A 43 -1.81 -0.83 27.49
C ALA A 43 -1.97 0.36 26.53
N LEU A 44 -1.14 0.43 25.47
CA LEU A 44 -1.21 1.46 24.45
C LEU A 44 -2.56 1.43 23.71
N ARG A 45 -3.00 0.24 23.28
CA ARG A 45 -4.28 0.04 22.62
C ARG A 45 -5.47 0.39 23.51
N ALA A 46 -5.44 -0.01 24.77
CA ALA A 46 -6.52 0.27 25.73
C ALA A 46 -6.69 1.77 25.98
N LYS A 47 -5.58 2.50 26.02
CA LYS A 47 -5.56 3.96 26.11
C LYS A 47 -6.05 4.63 24.81
N GLY A 48 -5.73 4.07 23.67
CA GLY A 48 -5.81 4.68 22.35
C GLY A 48 -4.50 5.38 21.99
N GLU A 49 -4.06 5.15 20.75
CA GLU A 49 -2.81 5.70 20.21
C GLU A 49 -3.01 7.16 19.76
N SER A 50 -2.09 8.04 20.13
CA SER A 50 -2.04 9.41 19.61
C SER A 50 -1.23 9.50 18.31
N VAL A 51 -1.42 10.60 17.57
CA VAL A 51 -0.62 10.89 16.35
C VAL A 51 0.88 10.91 16.67
N ASP A 52 1.29 11.53 17.78
CA ASP A 52 2.69 11.59 18.18
C ASP A 52 3.28 10.20 18.49
N GLU A 53 2.49 9.33 19.12
CA GLU A 53 2.90 7.93 19.33
C GLU A 53 3.01 7.16 18.01
N ILE A 54 2.09 7.34 17.09
CA ILE A 54 2.14 6.71 15.76
C ILE A 54 3.39 7.20 15.01
N VAL A 55 3.66 8.51 14.99
CA VAL A 55 4.84 9.09 14.34
C VAL A 55 6.13 8.60 14.99
N GLY A 56 6.21 8.57 16.32
CA GLY A 56 7.38 8.07 17.05
C GLY A 56 7.69 6.62 16.72
N ALA A 57 6.65 5.77 16.72
CA ALA A 57 6.76 4.36 16.36
C ALA A 57 7.23 4.15 14.91
N ALA A 58 6.61 4.85 13.96
CA ALA A 58 6.98 4.77 12.56
C ALA A 58 8.41 5.28 12.30
N SER A 59 8.83 6.36 12.98
CA SER A 59 10.18 6.90 12.89
C SER A 59 11.24 5.90 13.35
N ALA A 60 11.00 5.23 14.48
CA ALA A 60 11.89 4.19 15.00
C ALA A 60 12.02 2.98 14.05
N MET A 61 10.93 2.61 13.37
CA MET A 61 10.96 1.55 12.35
C MET A 61 11.69 1.99 11.08
N ARG A 62 11.43 3.22 10.59
CA ARG A 62 12.10 3.77 9.41
C ARG A 62 13.60 3.89 9.59
N SER A 63 14.07 4.32 10.77
CA SER A 63 15.52 4.45 11.06
C SER A 63 16.27 3.12 11.08
N ARG A 64 15.56 2.00 11.23
CA ARG A 64 16.11 0.62 11.25
C ARG A 64 15.80 -0.17 9.99
N ALA A 65 15.07 0.43 9.06
CA ALA A 65 14.76 -0.21 7.79
C ALA A 65 16.01 -0.27 6.90
N THR A 66 16.13 -1.32 6.09
CA THR A 66 17.06 -1.33 4.98
C THR A 66 16.63 -0.26 3.98
N PRO A 67 17.48 0.72 3.63
CA PRO A 67 17.08 1.82 2.75
C PRO A 67 16.81 1.32 1.33
N LEU A 68 15.78 1.88 0.70
CA LEU A 68 15.45 1.63 -0.70
C LEU A 68 15.57 2.94 -1.49
N VAL A 69 16.46 2.97 -2.47
CA VAL A 69 16.59 4.11 -3.39
C VAL A 69 15.41 4.09 -4.38
N CYS A 70 14.65 5.18 -4.41
CA CYS A 70 13.56 5.36 -5.36
C CYS A 70 13.97 6.37 -6.43
N PRO A 71 14.23 5.96 -7.69
CA PRO A 71 14.46 6.88 -8.81
C PRO A 71 13.25 7.80 -9.00
N ARG A 72 13.50 9.07 -9.36
CA ARG A 72 12.42 10.05 -9.59
C ARG A 72 11.47 10.18 -8.40
N ARG A 73 12.03 10.21 -7.18
CA ARG A 73 11.30 10.18 -5.91
C ARG A 73 10.21 11.26 -5.81
N GLU A 74 10.36 12.38 -6.49
CA GLU A 74 9.38 13.48 -6.54
C GLU A 74 8.03 13.06 -7.12
N ARG A 75 8.00 12.01 -7.93
CA ARG A 75 6.78 11.39 -8.50
C ARG A 75 6.47 10.02 -7.88
N SER A 76 7.15 9.69 -6.75
CA SER A 76 6.96 8.39 -6.11
C SER A 76 5.64 8.31 -5.37
N ILE A 77 5.01 7.14 -5.45
CA ILE A 77 3.76 6.84 -4.77
C ILE A 77 3.74 5.39 -4.25
N ASP A 78 3.03 5.17 -3.15
CA ASP A 78 2.63 3.85 -2.67
C ASP A 78 1.10 3.77 -2.59
N THR A 79 0.56 2.61 -2.89
CA THR A 79 -0.83 2.25 -2.67
C THR A 79 -0.86 1.03 -1.77
N CYS A 80 -1.30 1.19 -0.55
CA CYS A 80 -1.29 0.12 0.44
C CYS A 80 -2.49 0.26 1.39
N GLY A 81 -2.76 -0.78 2.14
CA GLY A 81 -3.75 -0.75 3.22
C GLY A 81 -3.15 -1.29 4.51
N THR A 82 -3.82 -1.02 5.61
CA THR A 82 -3.50 -1.62 6.89
C THR A 82 -3.82 -3.12 6.90
N GLY A 83 -4.68 -3.54 6.01
CA GLY A 83 -5.28 -4.87 6.03
C GLY A 83 -6.12 -5.11 7.28
N GLY A 84 -6.61 -6.33 7.41
CA GLY A 84 -7.33 -6.74 8.63
C GLY A 84 -8.75 -6.19 8.76
N ASP A 85 -9.35 -5.67 7.70
CA ASP A 85 -10.75 -5.24 7.62
C ASP A 85 -11.73 -6.43 7.71
N GLY A 86 -11.25 -7.63 7.38
CA GLY A 86 -12.07 -8.85 7.39
C GLY A 86 -12.95 -9.03 6.15
N ALA A 87 -12.87 -8.11 5.19
CA ALA A 87 -13.72 -8.13 4.00
C ALA A 87 -13.34 -9.23 3.00
N GLY A 88 -12.10 -9.71 3.04
CA GLY A 88 -11.63 -10.78 2.14
C GLY A 88 -11.64 -10.37 0.68
N THR A 89 -11.39 -9.10 0.40
CA THR A 89 -11.35 -8.54 -0.95
C THR A 89 -10.13 -9.00 -1.73
N ILE A 90 -10.24 -8.93 -3.05
CA ILE A 90 -9.11 -9.09 -3.96
C ILE A 90 -8.06 -7.98 -3.73
N ASN A 91 -6.84 -8.18 -4.23
CA ASN A 91 -5.71 -7.25 -4.04
C ASN A 91 -5.88 -5.95 -4.88
N ILE A 92 -6.86 -5.11 -4.51
CA ILE A 92 -7.25 -3.88 -5.20
C ILE A 92 -6.05 -2.93 -5.30
N SER A 93 -5.38 -2.65 -4.17
CA SER A 93 -4.23 -1.74 -4.14
C SER A 93 -3.05 -2.22 -4.99
N THR A 94 -2.89 -3.55 -5.20
CA THR A 94 -1.85 -4.10 -6.08
C THR A 94 -2.18 -3.84 -7.56
N LEU A 95 -3.43 -4.02 -7.96
CA LEU A 95 -3.85 -3.69 -9.32
C LEU A 95 -3.77 -2.18 -9.55
N ALA A 96 -4.23 -1.35 -8.60
CA ALA A 96 -4.10 0.10 -8.67
C ALA A 96 -2.63 0.57 -8.86
N ALA A 97 -1.68 -0.08 -8.18
CA ALA A 97 -0.26 0.18 -8.35
C ALA A 97 0.22 -0.04 -9.79
N LEU A 98 -0.21 -1.14 -10.44
CA LEU A 98 0.10 -1.42 -11.84
C LEU A 98 -0.51 -0.37 -12.79
N LEU A 99 -1.75 0.06 -12.52
CA LEU A 99 -2.43 1.08 -13.32
C LEU A 99 -1.73 2.45 -13.19
N ILE A 100 -1.32 2.84 -11.97
CA ILE A 100 -0.57 4.07 -11.75
C ILE A 100 0.78 4.04 -12.48
N ALA A 101 1.51 2.92 -12.40
CA ALA A 101 2.78 2.77 -13.10
C ALA A 101 2.59 2.85 -14.62
N ALA A 102 1.55 2.24 -15.17
CA ALA A 102 1.20 2.31 -16.59
C ALA A 102 0.84 3.73 -17.04
N CYS A 103 0.28 4.55 -16.15
CA CYS A 103 0.02 5.97 -16.39
C CYS A 103 1.23 6.89 -16.15
N GLY A 104 2.44 6.35 -15.92
CA GLY A 104 3.69 7.10 -15.75
C GLY A 104 3.99 7.53 -14.32
N GLY A 105 3.29 7.01 -13.32
CA GLY A 105 3.67 7.12 -11.92
C GLY A 105 4.90 6.28 -11.59
N VAL A 106 5.58 6.60 -10.49
CA VAL A 106 6.74 5.86 -9.98
C VAL A 106 6.32 5.15 -8.70
N VAL A 107 6.05 3.86 -8.78
CA VAL A 107 5.47 3.11 -7.67
C VAL A 107 6.54 2.34 -6.88
N ALA A 108 6.71 2.68 -5.61
CA ALA A 108 7.48 1.87 -4.67
C ALA A 108 6.50 1.25 -3.67
N LYS A 109 5.92 0.11 -4.05
CA LYS A 109 4.91 -0.56 -3.24
C LYS A 109 5.53 -1.24 -2.04
N HIS A 110 5.04 -0.91 -0.84
CA HIS A 110 5.38 -1.61 0.39
C HIS A 110 4.28 -2.61 0.76
N GLY A 111 4.65 -3.81 1.16
CA GLY A 111 3.65 -4.80 1.52
C GLY A 111 4.21 -6.08 2.12
N ASN A 112 3.30 -6.99 2.46
CA ASN A 112 3.61 -8.23 3.17
C ASN A 112 2.75 -9.40 2.64
N ARG A 113 3.06 -10.61 3.13
CA ARG A 113 2.16 -11.76 3.03
C ARG A 113 0.94 -11.55 3.91
N ALA A 114 -0.12 -12.28 3.61
CA ALA A 114 -1.33 -12.30 4.43
C ALA A 114 -1.02 -12.72 5.87
N LEU A 115 -1.57 -11.97 6.84
CA LEU A 115 -1.56 -12.37 8.25
C LEU A 115 -2.93 -12.91 8.70
N SER A 116 -4.01 -12.33 8.21
CA SER A 116 -5.40 -12.68 8.56
C SER A 116 -6.29 -12.88 7.33
N SER A 117 -5.94 -12.31 6.18
CA SER A 117 -6.63 -12.51 4.91
C SER A 117 -6.15 -13.79 4.20
N ARG A 118 -6.83 -14.18 3.09
CA ARG A 118 -6.46 -15.36 2.30
C ARG A 118 -5.28 -15.13 1.36
N CYS A 119 -4.99 -13.86 1.02
CA CYS A 119 -3.94 -13.48 0.07
C CYS A 119 -3.47 -12.05 0.36
N GLY A 120 -2.20 -11.89 0.69
CA GLY A 120 -1.53 -10.59 0.82
C GLY A 120 -0.95 -10.10 -0.52
N SER A 121 -0.43 -8.87 -0.54
CA SER A 121 0.21 -8.32 -1.74
C SER A 121 1.42 -9.13 -2.21
N ALA A 122 2.23 -9.63 -1.28
CA ALA A 122 3.37 -10.49 -1.62
C ALA A 122 2.92 -11.80 -2.26
N ASP A 123 1.85 -12.40 -1.73
CA ASP A 123 1.35 -13.70 -2.20
C ASP A 123 0.84 -13.60 -3.65
N VAL A 124 0.05 -12.57 -3.96
CA VAL A 124 -0.46 -12.37 -5.32
C VAL A 124 0.63 -11.97 -6.30
N LEU A 125 1.63 -11.17 -5.87
CA LEU A 125 2.77 -10.79 -6.72
C LEU A 125 3.62 -12.00 -7.08
N GLU A 126 3.89 -12.88 -6.12
CA GLU A 126 4.60 -14.14 -6.37
C GLU A 126 3.82 -15.04 -7.33
N ALA A 127 2.48 -15.16 -7.17
CA ALA A 127 1.62 -15.88 -8.10
C ALA A 127 1.54 -15.22 -9.49
N LEU A 128 1.73 -13.91 -9.59
CA LEU A 128 1.91 -13.17 -10.84
C LEU A 128 3.31 -13.37 -11.44
N GLY A 129 4.23 -14.03 -10.74
CA GLY A 129 5.56 -14.36 -11.20
C GLY A 129 6.62 -13.28 -10.92
N ILE A 130 6.38 -12.41 -9.97
CA ILE A 130 7.36 -11.44 -9.47
C ILE A 130 8.21 -12.09 -8.38
N THR A 131 9.54 -11.89 -8.44
CA THR A 131 10.44 -12.25 -7.34
C THR A 131 10.31 -11.19 -6.24
N ILE A 132 9.73 -11.58 -5.10
CA ILE A 132 9.35 -10.63 -4.03
C ILE A 132 10.47 -10.36 -3.02
N ASP A 133 11.42 -11.26 -2.89
CA ASP A 133 12.54 -11.20 -1.93
C ASP A 133 13.83 -10.64 -2.55
N GLY A 134 13.71 -9.89 -3.64
CA GLY A 134 14.83 -9.25 -4.34
C GLY A 134 15.65 -8.33 -3.43
N GLU A 135 16.95 -8.19 -3.72
CA GLU A 135 17.81 -7.22 -3.04
C GLU A 135 17.37 -5.78 -3.31
N PRO A 136 17.69 -4.80 -2.45
CA PRO A 136 17.28 -3.40 -2.63
C PRO A 136 17.63 -2.86 -4.02
N GLU A 137 18.78 -3.25 -4.58
CA GLU A 137 19.23 -2.86 -5.91
C GLU A 137 18.31 -3.41 -7.01
N THR A 138 17.81 -4.65 -6.85
CA THR A 138 16.85 -5.25 -7.80
C THR A 138 15.52 -4.52 -7.75
N VAL A 139 15.05 -4.15 -6.55
CA VAL A 139 13.81 -3.36 -6.39
C VAL A 139 13.98 -1.97 -6.98
N THR A 140 15.09 -1.28 -6.72
CA THR A 140 15.42 0.03 -7.33
C THR A 140 15.39 -0.05 -8.85
N ARG A 141 16.02 -1.10 -9.41
CA ARG A 141 16.05 -1.36 -10.85
C ARG A 141 14.66 -1.61 -11.43
N ALA A 142 13.81 -2.34 -10.71
CA ALA A 142 12.43 -2.57 -11.13
C ALA A 142 11.63 -1.25 -11.17
N ILE A 143 11.80 -0.38 -10.17
CA ILE A 143 11.18 0.95 -10.16
C ILE A 143 11.67 1.78 -11.35
N ASP A 144 12.95 1.72 -11.69
CA ASP A 144 13.51 2.51 -12.79
C ASP A 144 13.03 2.04 -14.16
N VAL A 145 13.04 0.74 -14.42
CA VAL A 145 12.77 0.14 -15.74
C VAL A 145 11.26 -0.10 -15.95
N ALA A 146 10.57 -0.64 -14.96
CA ALA A 146 9.15 -0.98 -15.07
C ALA A 146 8.20 0.09 -14.49
N GLY A 147 8.74 1.11 -13.81
CA GLY A 147 7.94 2.12 -13.11
C GLY A 147 7.38 1.63 -11.78
N ILE A 148 7.65 0.38 -11.38
CA ILE A 148 7.11 -0.24 -10.17
C ILE A 148 8.10 -1.23 -9.56
N GLY A 149 8.20 -1.23 -8.22
CA GLY A 149 8.94 -2.21 -7.44
C GLY A 149 8.23 -2.56 -6.14
N PHE A 150 8.59 -3.69 -5.53
CA PHE A 150 7.99 -4.19 -4.31
C PHE A 150 9.00 -4.29 -3.17
N ALA A 151 8.78 -3.49 -2.12
CA ALA A 151 9.53 -3.58 -0.88
C ALA A 151 8.85 -4.58 0.06
N PHE A 152 9.36 -5.80 0.10
CA PHE A 152 8.85 -6.88 0.94
C PHE A 152 9.17 -6.61 2.41
N ALA A 153 8.15 -6.36 3.23
CA ALA A 153 8.32 -5.88 4.61
C ALA A 153 9.28 -6.74 5.47
N PRO A 154 9.25 -8.08 5.46
CA PRO A 154 10.20 -8.89 6.23
C PRO A 154 11.66 -8.67 5.85
N LYS A 155 11.95 -8.37 4.58
CA LYS A 155 13.31 -8.12 4.11
C LYS A 155 13.81 -6.73 4.50
N PHE A 156 12.95 -5.73 4.34
CA PHE A 156 13.33 -4.33 4.61
C PHE A 156 13.23 -3.96 6.09
N HIS A 157 12.43 -4.67 6.88
CA HIS A 157 12.21 -4.43 8.31
C HIS A 157 12.53 -5.66 9.16
N ALA A 158 13.72 -6.24 9.00
CA ALA A 158 14.12 -7.45 9.70
C ALA A 158 14.01 -7.36 11.24
N ALA A 159 14.16 -6.16 11.81
CA ALA A 159 14.03 -5.91 13.24
C ALA A 159 12.61 -6.18 13.81
N THR A 160 11.57 -6.17 12.95
CA THR A 160 10.18 -6.45 13.38
C THR A 160 9.98 -7.89 13.90
N ARG A 161 10.92 -8.80 13.62
CA ARG A 161 10.89 -10.19 14.13
C ARG A 161 10.77 -10.26 15.65
N HIS A 162 11.34 -9.29 16.38
CA HIS A 162 11.29 -9.26 17.84
C HIS A 162 9.89 -9.01 18.41
N ALA A 163 9.01 -8.35 17.66
CA ALA A 163 7.61 -8.13 18.02
C ALA A 163 6.67 -9.22 17.46
N ALA A 164 7.12 -10.08 16.54
CA ALA A 164 6.25 -11.01 15.82
C ALA A 164 5.62 -12.06 16.73
N GLY A 165 6.41 -12.68 17.64
CA GLY A 165 5.92 -13.66 18.61
C GLY A 165 4.82 -13.09 19.51
N PRO A 166 5.12 -12.05 20.30
CA PRO A 166 4.11 -11.41 21.15
C PRO A 166 2.84 -10.98 20.41
N ARG A 167 2.96 -10.41 19.21
CA ARG A 167 1.79 -10.01 18.40
C ARG A 167 0.94 -11.20 18.00
N LYS A 168 1.57 -12.33 17.62
CA LYS A 168 0.87 -13.56 17.25
C LYS A 168 0.11 -14.14 18.44
N GLU A 169 0.74 -14.19 19.62
CA GLU A 169 0.13 -14.69 20.87
C GLU A 169 -1.04 -13.82 21.35
N LEU A 170 -0.91 -12.49 21.21
CA LEU A 170 -2.00 -11.56 21.55
C LEU A 170 -3.24 -11.75 20.68
N GLY A 171 -3.10 -12.19 19.42
CA GLY A 171 -4.22 -12.46 18.52
C GLY A 171 -5.13 -11.25 18.28
N THR A 172 -4.65 -10.02 18.55
CA THR A 172 -5.46 -8.80 18.45
C THR A 172 -4.70 -7.70 17.73
N ARG A 173 -5.43 -6.70 17.18
CA ARG A 173 -4.81 -5.53 16.54
C ARG A 173 -4.04 -4.71 17.58
N THR A 174 -2.91 -4.16 17.16
CA THR A 174 -2.06 -3.28 17.95
C THR A 174 -1.58 -2.14 17.04
N ILE A 175 -0.82 -1.17 17.56
CA ILE A 175 -0.24 -0.09 16.78
C ILE A 175 0.50 -0.62 15.53
N PHE A 176 1.11 -1.79 15.58
CA PHE A 176 1.81 -2.40 14.44
C PHE A 176 0.92 -2.63 13.21
N ASN A 177 -0.41 -2.70 13.39
CA ASN A 177 -1.34 -2.81 12.26
C ASN A 177 -1.49 -1.49 11.50
N LEU A 178 -1.16 -0.35 12.12
CA LEU A 178 -1.14 0.97 11.48
C LEU A 178 0.22 1.30 10.85
N LEU A 179 1.31 0.69 11.36
CA LEU A 179 2.67 1.11 11.00
C LEU A 179 3.11 0.66 9.60
N GLY A 180 2.50 -0.39 9.01
CA GLY A 180 2.85 -0.89 7.69
C GLY A 180 2.88 0.21 6.63
N PRO A 181 1.78 0.92 6.39
CA PRO A 181 1.72 2.03 5.44
C PRO A 181 2.65 3.21 5.77
N LEU A 182 2.98 3.40 7.04
CA LEU A 182 3.78 4.52 7.53
C LEU A 182 5.30 4.28 7.43
N THR A 183 5.72 3.07 7.07
CA THR A 183 7.14 2.65 7.16
C THR A 183 7.74 2.23 5.82
N ASN A 184 7.18 2.71 4.70
CA ASN A 184 7.74 2.44 3.38
C ASN A 184 9.23 2.85 3.31
N PRO A 185 10.16 1.91 3.01
CA PRO A 185 11.61 2.16 3.06
C PRO A 185 12.10 3.06 1.92
N ALA A 186 11.30 3.28 0.88
CA ALA A 186 11.59 4.20 -0.21
C ALA A 186 11.27 5.66 0.14
N HIS A 187 10.64 5.92 1.29
CA HIS A 187 10.20 7.26 1.72
C HIS A 187 9.48 8.01 0.60
N VAL A 188 8.49 7.37 0.01
CA VAL A 188 7.70 7.92 -1.11
C VAL A 188 7.08 9.27 -0.74
N HIS A 189 6.88 10.13 -1.76
CA HIS A 189 6.32 11.46 -1.57
C HIS A 189 4.78 11.47 -1.57
N HIS A 190 4.14 10.46 -2.15
CA HIS A 190 2.68 10.37 -2.24
C HIS A 190 2.19 9.01 -1.76
N GLN A 191 1.02 8.97 -1.13
CA GLN A 191 0.41 7.70 -0.71
C GLN A 191 -1.12 7.73 -0.80
N VAL A 192 -1.69 6.61 -1.26
CA VAL A 192 -3.09 6.26 -1.00
C VAL A 192 -3.10 5.12 -0.01
N VAL A 193 -3.72 5.31 1.14
CA VAL A 193 -3.69 4.34 2.24
C VAL A 193 -5.09 3.96 2.66
N GLY A 194 -5.42 2.68 2.58
CA GLY A 194 -6.64 2.14 3.17
C GLY A 194 -6.48 1.85 4.67
N VAL A 195 -7.49 2.15 5.47
CA VAL A 195 -7.50 1.83 6.90
C VAL A 195 -8.73 1.02 7.29
N TYR A 196 -8.52 0.02 8.15
CA TYR A 196 -9.57 -0.91 8.60
C TYR A 196 -10.67 -0.28 9.49
N ASP A 197 -10.50 0.96 9.92
CA ASP A 197 -11.43 1.66 10.80
C ASP A 197 -11.35 3.16 10.49
N ARG A 198 -12.51 3.79 10.26
CA ARG A 198 -12.66 5.19 9.89
C ARG A 198 -11.92 6.14 10.83
N ARG A 199 -11.90 5.84 12.13
CA ARG A 199 -11.23 6.68 13.14
C ARG A 199 -9.74 6.91 12.85
N TRP A 200 -9.12 6.08 12.02
CA TRP A 200 -7.70 6.18 11.67
C TRP A 200 -7.41 7.05 10.45
N CYS A 201 -8.43 7.52 9.72
CA CYS A 201 -8.19 8.31 8.52
C CYS A 201 -7.39 9.57 8.83
N GLU A 202 -7.88 10.44 9.70
CA GLU A 202 -7.20 11.69 10.05
C GLU A 202 -5.86 11.47 10.80
N PRO A 203 -5.78 10.59 11.84
CA PRO A 203 -4.52 10.34 12.52
C PRO A 203 -3.42 9.79 11.60
N VAL A 204 -3.75 8.90 10.67
CA VAL A 204 -2.77 8.33 9.73
C VAL A 204 -2.36 9.38 8.69
N ALA A 205 -3.28 10.21 8.18
CA ALA A 205 -2.96 11.30 7.27
C ALA A 205 -2.01 12.32 7.93
N ALA A 206 -2.29 12.72 9.17
CA ALA A 206 -1.44 13.61 9.96
C ALA A 206 -0.06 12.98 10.21
N ALA A 207 -0.01 11.68 10.54
CA ALA A 207 1.24 10.98 10.77
C ALA A 207 2.09 10.90 9.48
N LEU A 208 1.48 10.65 8.32
CA LEU A 208 2.17 10.67 7.02
C LEU A 208 2.80 12.03 6.74
N GLY A 209 2.05 13.11 6.96
CA GLY A 209 2.58 14.48 6.84
C GLY A 209 3.76 14.73 7.76
N ALA A 210 3.65 14.38 9.05
CA ALA A 210 4.72 14.52 10.03
C ALA A 210 5.96 13.66 9.70
N LEU A 211 5.79 12.58 8.92
CA LEU A 211 6.85 11.71 8.43
C LEU A 211 7.45 12.15 7.07
N GLY A 212 7.03 13.31 6.55
CA GLY A 212 7.60 13.93 5.35
C GLY A 212 6.97 13.49 4.03
N VAL A 213 5.78 12.86 4.04
CA VAL A 213 4.98 12.64 2.84
C VAL A 213 4.45 13.99 2.35
N ARG A 214 4.54 14.26 1.06
CA ARG A 214 4.09 15.53 0.49
C ARG A 214 2.57 15.60 0.36
N ARG A 215 1.95 14.55 -0.13
CA ARG A 215 0.49 14.45 -0.25
C ARG A 215 0.04 13.02 0.01
N ALA A 216 -1.06 12.85 0.72
CA ALA A 216 -1.63 11.54 0.98
C ALA A 216 -3.15 11.60 1.04
N ALA A 217 -3.79 10.51 0.68
CA ALA A 217 -5.20 10.25 0.94
C ALA A 217 -5.34 8.96 1.74
N VAL A 218 -6.00 9.05 2.89
CA VAL A 218 -6.27 7.90 3.76
C VAL A 218 -7.76 7.62 3.71
N VAL A 219 -8.13 6.42 3.31
CA VAL A 219 -9.51 6.07 2.94
C VAL A 219 -10.08 4.93 3.78
N HIS A 220 -11.40 4.97 4.00
CA HIS A 220 -12.18 3.91 4.60
C HIS A 220 -13.54 3.85 3.91
N GLY A 221 -13.81 2.77 3.20
CA GLY A 221 -14.99 2.61 2.36
C GLY A 221 -16.20 2.05 3.08
N ALA A 222 -17.37 2.29 2.50
CA ALA A 222 -18.62 1.66 2.93
C ALA A 222 -18.47 0.13 3.02
N GLY A 223 -19.12 -0.47 4.00
CA GLY A 223 -18.95 -1.89 4.31
C GLY A 223 -17.74 -2.18 5.20
N GLY A 224 -16.98 -1.16 5.63
CA GLY A 224 -15.85 -1.31 6.54
C GLY A 224 -14.55 -1.75 5.86
N ILE A 225 -14.41 -1.53 4.56
CA ILE A 225 -13.24 -1.95 3.77
C ILE A 225 -12.13 -0.90 3.83
N ASP A 226 -10.88 -1.35 3.79
CA ASP A 226 -9.69 -0.50 3.70
C ASP A 226 -9.37 -0.10 2.24
N GLU A 227 -10.42 0.19 1.45
CA GLU A 227 -10.34 0.55 0.03
C GLU A 227 -11.43 1.59 -0.32
N ILE A 228 -11.38 2.17 -1.52
CA ILE A 228 -12.46 3.00 -2.05
C ILE A 228 -13.65 2.10 -2.40
N ALA A 229 -14.82 2.41 -1.83
CA ALA A 229 -16.02 1.61 -2.03
C ALA A 229 -16.58 1.75 -3.46
N VAL A 230 -16.99 0.64 -4.04
CA VAL A 230 -17.66 0.60 -5.36
C VAL A 230 -19.16 0.88 -5.27
N ARG A 231 -19.67 0.97 -4.04
CA ARG A 231 -21.05 1.37 -3.71
C ARG A 231 -21.06 2.11 -2.39
N GLY A 232 -21.82 3.21 -2.32
CA GLY A 232 -21.91 4.05 -1.15
C GLY A 232 -20.72 4.98 -0.98
N GLU A 233 -20.53 5.45 0.24
CA GLU A 233 -19.57 6.49 0.56
C GLU A 233 -18.22 5.90 1.01
N THR A 234 -17.14 6.60 0.69
CA THR A 234 -15.81 6.40 1.24
C THR A 234 -15.40 7.65 2.00
N HIS A 235 -15.14 7.51 3.30
CA HIS A 235 -14.52 8.57 4.08
C HIS A 235 -13.04 8.68 3.70
N ALA A 236 -12.58 9.89 3.43
CA ALA A 236 -11.19 10.16 3.09
C ALA A 236 -10.64 11.32 3.93
N ALA A 237 -9.45 11.15 4.47
CA ALA A 237 -8.66 12.23 5.05
C ALA A 237 -7.46 12.50 4.13
N VAL A 238 -7.32 13.76 3.71
CA VAL A 238 -6.29 14.18 2.76
C VAL A 238 -5.28 15.08 3.46
N TRP A 239 -4.01 14.70 3.38
CA TRP A 239 -2.87 15.55 3.69
C TRP A 239 -2.43 16.26 2.41
N ASP A 240 -2.51 17.58 2.36
CA ASP A 240 -2.21 18.43 1.19
C ASP A 240 -0.76 18.95 1.16
N GLY A 241 0.02 18.68 2.19
CA GLY A 241 1.36 19.19 2.41
C GLY A 241 1.46 20.18 3.57
N ALA A 242 0.31 20.64 4.08
CA ALA A 242 0.22 21.62 5.19
C ALA A 242 -0.80 21.21 6.25
N THR A 243 -1.98 20.74 5.82
CA THR A 243 -3.11 20.44 6.69
C THR A 243 -3.78 19.12 6.33
N VAL A 244 -4.54 18.58 7.27
CA VAL A 244 -5.43 17.44 7.02
C VAL A 244 -6.84 17.96 6.84
N SER A 245 -7.48 17.59 5.74
CA SER A 245 -8.90 17.84 5.48
C SER A 245 -9.65 16.53 5.29
N SER A 246 -10.90 16.47 5.74
CA SER A 246 -11.76 15.29 5.55
C SER A 246 -12.77 15.56 4.45
N LEU A 247 -13.01 14.56 3.63
CA LEU A 247 -14.02 14.59 2.56
C LEU A 247 -14.69 13.22 2.40
N THR A 248 -15.79 13.21 1.68
CA THR A 248 -16.48 11.98 1.29
C THR A 248 -16.31 11.78 -0.20
N LEU A 249 -15.84 10.60 -0.61
CA LEU A 249 -15.79 10.18 -2.01
C LEU A 249 -16.96 9.24 -2.30
N THR A 250 -17.51 9.34 -3.50
CA THR A 250 -18.52 8.41 -4.02
C THR A 250 -18.15 7.98 -5.44
N PRO A 251 -18.62 6.82 -5.93
CA PRO A 251 -18.36 6.38 -7.30
C PRO A 251 -18.76 7.44 -8.35
N GLN A 252 -19.84 8.19 -8.10
CA GLN A 252 -20.35 9.23 -8.99
C GLN A 252 -19.36 10.38 -9.20
N MET A 253 -18.52 10.70 -8.20
CA MET A 253 -17.46 11.72 -8.34
C MET A 253 -16.39 11.31 -9.36
N PHE A 254 -16.22 10.02 -9.57
CA PHE A 254 -15.37 9.45 -10.62
C PHE A 254 -16.12 9.25 -11.95
N ARG A 255 -17.41 9.57 -12.01
CA ARG A 255 -18.34 9.20 -13.10
C ARG A 255 -18.43 7.68 -13.31
N CYS A 256 -18.34 6.93 -12.22
CA CYS A 256 -18.65 5.50 -12.17
C CYS A 256 -20.08 5.29 -11.65
N GLU A 257 -20.75 4.31 -12.20
CA GLU A 257 -21.96 3.76 -11.59
C GLU A 257 -21.58 2.86 -10.39
N GLU A 258 -22.50 2.74 -9.45
CA GLU A 258 -22.33 1.79 -8.37
C GLU A 258 -22.49 0.36 -8.88
N VAL A 259 -21.62 -0.52 -8.40
CA VAL A 259 -21.66 -1.94 -8.75
C VAL A 259 -21.75 -2.79 -7.48
N ASP A 260 -22.09 -4.07 -7.65
CA ASP A 260 -22.21 -4.98 -6.50
C ASP A 260 -20.85 -5.23 -5.84
N PRO A 261 -20.66 -4.88 -4.55
CA PRO A 261 -19.45 -5.16 -3.81
C PRO A 261 -19.09 -6.65 -3.71
N ALA A 262 -20.06 -7.57 -3.88
CA ALA A 262 -19.78 -9.01 -3.93
C ALA A 262 -18.78 -9.38 -5.03
N GLY A 263 -18.71 -8.59 -6.12
CA GLY A 263 -17.71 -8.76 -7.17
C GLY A 263 -16.26 -8.50 -6.74
N LEU A 264 -16.03 -7.98 -5.53
CA LEU A 264 -14.69 -7.76 -4.96
C LEU A 264 -14.17 -8.98 -4.19
N ALA A 265 -14.95 -10.04 -4.03
CA ALA A 265 -14.54 -11.21 -3.25
C ALA A 265 -13.24 -11.82 -3.80
N GLY A 266 -12.24 -11.92 -2.93
CA GLY A 266 -10.96 -12.56 -3.22
C GLY A 266 -10.92 -14.03 -2.81
N GLY A 267 -9.84 -14.68 -3.21
CA GLY A 267 -9.54 -16.07 -2.88
C GLY A 267 -8.09 -16.24 -2.44
N ASP A 268 -7.50 -17.37 -2.79
CA ASP A 268 -6.07 -17.60 -2.64
C ASP A 268 -5.24 -16.83 -3.68
N ALA A 269 -3.92 -16.92 -3.57
CA ALA A 269 -3.01 -16.18 -4.44
C ALA A 269 -3.17 -16.53 -5.93
N ALA A 270 -3.39 -17.80 -6.26
CA ALA A 270 -3.57 -18.24 -7.64
C ALA A 270 -4.88 -17.71 -8.24
N HIS A 271 -5.96 -17.79 -7.46
CA HIS A 271 -7.27 -17.24 -7.83
C HIS A 271 -7.18 -15.73 -8.08
N ASN A 272 -6.61 -14.97 -7.13
CA ASN A 272 -6.48 -13.53 -7.26
C ASN A 272 -5.58 -13.13 -8.44
N ALA A 273 -4.44 -13.79 -8.63
CA ALA A 273 -3.57 -13.56 -9.79
C ALA A 273 -4.28 -13.84 -11.11
N GLY A 274 -5.13 -14.88 -11.17
CA GLY A 274 -5.97 -15.19 -12.33
C GLY A 274 -6.92 -14.04 -12.66
N ILE A 275 -7.62 -13.49 -11.68
CA ILE A 275 -8.50 -12.33 -11.87
C ILE A 275 -7.70 -11.10 -12.34
N LEU A 276 -6.58 -10.78 -11.69
CA LEU A 276 -5.76 -9.64 -12.09
C LEU A 276 -5.29 -9.75 -13.55
N ARG A 277 -4.84 -10.95 -13.99
CA ARG A 277 -4.46 -11.17 -15.40
C ARG A 277 -5.63 -10.95 -16.35
N ARG A 278 -6.84 -11.39 -16.01
CA ARG A 278 -8.04 -11.18 -16.85
C ARG A 278 -8.38 -9.70 -16.96
N VAL A 279 -8.36 -8.96 -15.85
CA VAL A 279 -8.59 -7.52 -15.83
C VAL A 279 -7.55 -6.79 -16.69
N LEU A 280 -6.26 -7.13 -16.55
CA LEU A 280 -5.16 -6.56 -17.35
C LEU A 280 -5.20 -6.99 -18.82
N ALA A 281 -5.96 -8.01 -19.17
CA ALA A 281 -6.24 -8.42 -20.55
C ALA A 281 -7.54 -7.80 -21.10
N GLY A 282 -8.23 -6.94 -20.32
CA GLY A 282 -9.51 -6.37 -20.70
C GLY A 282 -10.65 -7.37 -20.80
N ARG A 283 -10.54 -8.51 -20.08
CA ARG A 283 -11.53 -9.60 -20.13
C ARG A 283 -12.47 -9.54 -18.94
N ASP A 284 -13.78 -9.67 -19.20
CA ASP A 284 -14.87 -9.71 -18.21
C ASP A 284 -14.92 -8.45 -17.32
N VAL A 285 -14.66 -7.28 -17.90
CA VAL A 285 -14.58 -5.99 -17.18
C VAL A 285 -15.59 -4.94 -17.66
N GLY A 286 -16.45 -5.28 -18.62
CA GLY A 286 -17.54 -4.42 -19.10
C GLY A 286 -18.68 -4.31 -18.08
N PRO A 287 -19.66 -3.42 -18.37
CA PRO A 287 -20.84 -3.26 -17.52
C PRO A 287 -21.58 -4.56 -17.27
N GLY A 288 -21.80 -4.90 -16.00
CA GLY A 288 -22.45 -6.15 -15.58
C GLY A 288 -21.57 -7.41 -15.70
N GLU A 289 -20.31 -7.28 -16.14
CA GLU A 289 -19.40 -8.40 -16.24
C GLU A 289 -18.74 -8.76 -14.89
N ARG A 290 -18.20 -9.98 -14.81
CA ARG A 290 -17.74 -10.62 -13.57
C ARG A 290 -16.68 -9.82 -12.80
N HIS A 291 -15.80 -9.10 -13.49
CA HIS A 291 -14.67 -8.37 -12.89
C HIS A 291 -14.82 -6.85 -12.97
N GLU A 292 -16.01 -6.36 -13.29
CA GLU A 292 -16.32 -4.92 -13.34
C GLU A 292 -15.99 -4.24 -12.01
N ALA A 293 -16.45 -4.81 -10.89
CA ALA A 293 -16.20 -4.24 -9.55
C ALA A 293 -14.71 -4.15 -9.23
N VAL A 294 -13.91 -5.16 -9.64
CA VAL A 294 -12.45 -5.17 -9.44
C VAL A 294 -11.78 -4.04 -10.22
N LEU A 295 -12.17 -3.85 -11.50
CA LEU A 295 -11.65 -2.75 -12.30
C LEU A 295 -12.08 -1.41 -11.71
N HIS A 296 -13.34 -1.25 -11.28
CA HIS A 296 -13.84 -0.01 -10.69
C HIS A 296 -13.06 0.38 -9.43
N ALA A 297 -12.96 -0.51 -8.43
CA ALA A 297 -12.24 -0.23 -7.18
C ALA A 297 -10.77 0.14 -7.44
N SER A 298 -10.09 -0.67 -8.27
CA SER A 298 -8.67 -0.46 -8.56
C SER A 298 -8.42 0.80 -9.38
N ALA A 299 -9.30 1.10 -10.34
CA ALA A 299 -9.17 2.30 -11.17
C ALA A 299 -9.53 3.58 -10.39
N MET A 300 -10.49 3.56 -9.45
CA MET A 300 -10.79 4.70 -8.57
C MET A 300 -9.62 4.96 -7.61
N THR A 301 -9.02 3.91 -7.03
CA THR A 301 -7.81 4.03 -6.20
C THR A 301 -6.64 4.57 -7.01
N ALA A 302 -6.45 4.09 -8.25
CA ALA A 302 -5.42 4.60 -9.15
C ALA A 302 -5.70 6.05 -9.56
N ALA A 303 -6.94 6.43 -9.83
CA ALA A 303 -7.33 7.80 -10.18
C ALA A 303 -7.02 8.79 -9.05
N LEU A 304 -7.35 8.43 -7.81
CA LEU A 304 -6.99 9.23 -6.64
C LEU A 304 -5.47 9.34 -6.49
N GLY A 305 -4.73 8.24 -6.69
CA GLY A 305 -3.27 8.23 -6.66
C GLY A 305 -2.64 9.11 -7.76
N LEU A 306 -3.16 9.05 -8.98
CA LEU A 306 -2.72 9.89 -10.09
C LEU A 306 -2.98 11.37 -9.83
N GLU A 307 -4.12 11.70 -9.22
CA GLU A 307 -4.44 13.08 -8.84
C GLU A 307 -3.49 13.59 -7.72
N LEU A 308 -3.10 12.75 -6.79
CA LEU A 308 -2.07 13.13 -5.81
C LEU A 308 -0.71 13.42 -6.44
N LEU A 309 -0.40 12.83 -7.61
CA LEU A 309 0.85 13.09 -8.36
C LEU A 309 0.83 14.38 -9.17
N GLU A 310 -0.34 14.95 -9.43
CA GLU A 310 -0.46 16.23 -10.15
C GLU A 310 -0.04 17.38 -9.22
N PRO A 311 0.59 18.44 -9.75
CA PRO A 311 0.98 19.60 -8.94
C PRO A 311 -0.25 20.37 -8.43
N GLY A 312 -0.10 21.02 -7.27
CA GLY A 312 -1.15 21.84 -6.66
C GLY A 312 -2.04 21.08 -5.68
N GLU A 313 -3.18 21.64 -5.34
CA GLU A 313 -4.17 21.05 -4.46
C GLU A 313 -4.91 19.88 -5.13
N LEU A 314 -5.52 19.02 -4.32
CA LEU A 314 -6.37 17.93 -4.80
C LEU A 314 -7.61 18.54 -5.50
N ASP A 315 -7.72 18.26 -6.79
CA ASP A 315 -8.86 18.73 -7.58
C ASP A 315 -9.80 17.55 -7.92
N LEU A 316 -10.89 17.45 -7.18
CA LEU A 316 -11.87 16.38 -7.35
C LEU A 316 -12.55 16.41 -8.74
N ALA A 317 -12.54 17.56 -9.44
CA ALA A 317 -13.09 17.66 -10.79
C ALA A 317 -12.25 16.90 -11.83
N ARG A 318 -10.97 16.60 -11.53
CA ARG A 318 -10.09 15.80 -12.40
C ARG A 318 -10.22 14.29 -12.20
N LEU A 319 -10.85 13.82 -11.12
CA LEU A 319 -10.99 12.39 -10.85
C LEU A 319 -11.59 11.59 -12.02
N PRO A 320 -12.62 12.07 -12.76
CA PRO A 320 -13.13 11.36 -13.94
C PRO A 320 -12.07 11.16 -15.03
N ASP A 321 -11.22 12.15 -15.26
CA ASP A 321 -10.17 12.07 -16.27
C ASP A 321 -9.06 11.12 -15.84
N GLN A 322 -8.65 11.15 -14.58
CA GLN A 322 -7.69 10.20 -14.04
C GLN A 322 -8.24 8.77 -14.05
N LEU A 323 -9.53 8.59 -13.75
CA LEU A 323 -10.18 7.27 -13.86
C LEU A 323 -10.15 6.76 -15.30
N ARG A 324 -10.47 7.61 -16.28
CA ARG A 324 -10.45 7.23 -17.70
C ARG A 324 -9.05 6.76 -18.11
N ARG A 325 -7.98 7.46 -17.67
CA ARG A 325 -6.58 7.07 -17.90
C ARG A 325 -6.28 5.70 -17.28
N ALA A 326 -6.65 5.50 -16.02
CA ALA A 326 -6.42 4.23 -15.31
C ALA A 326 -7.16 3.05 -15.97
N ARG A 327 -8.43 3.26 -16.37
CA ARG A 327 -9.22 2.23 -17.07
C ARG A 327 -8.64 1.90 -18.46
N ALA A 328 -8.22 2.92 -19.21
CA ALA A 328 -7.54 2.70 -20.49
C ALA A 328 -6.28 1.85 -20.31
N ALA A 329 -5.43 2.19 -19.34
CA ALA A 329 -4.21 1.42 -19.06
C ALA A 329 -4.48 -0.04 -18.67
N ALA A 330 -5.62 -0.35 -18.06
CA ALA A 330 -6.02 -1.72 -17.77
C ALA A 330 -6.36 -2.52 -19.04
N THR A 331 -6.94 -1.87 -20.06
CA THR A 331 -7.54 -2.56 -21.22
C THR A 331 -6.75 -2.43 -22.51
N ASP A 332 -5.88 -1.41 -22.65
CA ASP A 332 -5.04 -1.18 -23.83
C ASP A 332 -3.72 -1.97 -23.85
N GLY A 333 -3.44 -2.73 -22.79
CA GLY A 333 -2.23 -3.52 -22.61
C GLY A 333 -1.07 -2.81 -21.93
N SER A 334 -1.18 -1.52 -21.63
CA SER A 334 -0.11 -0.74 -20.98
C SER A 334 0.25 -1.30 -19.59
N ALA A 335 -0.74 -1.60 -18.76
CA ALA A 335 -0.49 -2.17 -17.42
C ALA A 335 0.02 -3.62 -17.49
N ARG A 336 -0.36 -4.39 -18.52
CA ARG A 336 0.19 -5.72 -18.78
C ARG A 336 1.66 -5.63 -19.20
N LEU A 337 2.03 -4.63 -19.99
CA LEU A 337 3.43 -4.38 -20.35
C LEU A 337 4.26 -4.01 -19.11
N VAL A 338 3.72 -3.20 -18.18
CA VAL A 338 4.37 -2.92 -16.89
C VAL A 338 4.58 -4.20 -16.10
N LEU A 339 3.57 -5.05 -15.98
CA LEU A 339 3.69 -6.33 -15.28
C LEU A 339 4.77 -7.22 -15.91
N HIS A 340 4.79 -7.34 -17.25
CA HIS A 340 5.80 -8.12 -17.95
C HIS A 340 7.21 -7.58 -17.70
N LYS A 341 7.44 -6.28 -17.86
CA LYS A 341 8.73 -5.65 -17.54
C LYS A 341 9.16 -5.93 -16.11
N TRP A 342 8.24 -5.83 -15.18
CA TRP A 342 8.51 -6.09 -13.78
C TRP A 342 8.90 -7.55 -13.52
N GLN A 343 8.21 -8.51 -14.13
CA GLN A 343 8.55 -9.94 -14.06
C GLN A 343 10.00 -10.18 -14.52
N GLU A 344 10.36 -9.65 -15.69
CA GLU A 344 11.70 -9.83 -16.28
C GLU A 344 12.80 -9.20 -15.39
N VAL A 345 12.58 -7.95 -14.93
CA VAL A 345 13.57 -7.26 -14.09
C VAL A 345 13.72 -7.93 -12.73
N SER A 346 12.61 -8.38 -12.11
CA SER A 346 12.63 -8.99 -10.77
C SER A 346 13.37 -10.33 -10.75
N ARG A 347 13.41 -11.04 -11.89
CA ARG A 347 14.08 -12.34 -12.04
C ARG A 347 15.52 -12.22 -12.52
N ALA A 348 15.88 -11.06 -13.08
CA ALA A 348 17.22 -10.87 -13.63
C ALA A 348 18.29 -10.85 -12.51
N PRO A 349 19.42 -11.56 -12.67
CA PRO A 349 20.51 -11.52 -11.70
C PRO A 349 21.03 -10.11 -11.43
N VAL A 350 21.54 -9.88 -10.21
CA VAL A 350 22.26 -8.65 -9.90
C VAL A 350 23.50 -8.57 -10.79
N GLY A 351 23.72 -7.40 -11.45
CA GLY A 351 24.86 -7.20 -12.35
C GLY A 351 24.58 -7.40 -13.86
N VAL A 352 23.34 -7.79 -14.23
CA VAL A 352 22.94 -7.78 -15.66
C VAL A 352 22.95 -6.34 -16.18
N ASP A 353 23.55 -6.16 -17.37
CA ASP A 353 23.57 -4.86 -18.06
C ASP A 353 22.12 -4.40 -18.35
N LEU A 354 21.74 -3.31 -17.70
CA LEU A 354 20.41 -2.71 -17.85
C LEU A 354 20.13 -2.26 -19.29
N THR A 355 21.17 -1.90 -20.06
CA THR A 355 21.02 -1.48 -21.44
C THR A 355 20.53 -2.64 -22.31
N VAL A 356 21.05 -3.85 -22.09
CA VAL A 356 20.62 -5.07 -22.77
C VAL A 356 19.19 -5.44 -22.36
N LEU A 357 18.89 -5.39 -21.07
CA LEU A 357 17.56 -5.71 -20.57
C LEU A 357 16.51 -4.71 -21.06
N THR A 358 16.80 -3.41 -20.99
CA THR A 358 15.90 -2.34 -21.47
C THR A 358 15.68 -2.42 -22.98
N SER A 359 16.74 -2.72 -23.76
CA SER A 359 16.61 -2.88 -25.21
C SER A 359 15.72 -4.08 -25.59
N ARG A 360 15.86 -5.21 -24.89
CA ARG A 360 14.97 -6.37 -25.07
C ARG A 360 13.53 -6.05 -24.70
N LEU A 361 13.30 -5.34 -23.60
CA LEU A 361 11.97 -4.96 -23.11
C LEU A 361 11.33 -3.84 -23.97
N ALA A 362 12.13 -2.98 -24.60
CA ALA A 362 11.64 -1.96 -25.51
C ALA A 362 11.10 -2.55 -26.83
N ALA A 363 11.59 -3.72 -27.21
CA ALA A 363 11.11 -4.44 -28.39
C ALA A 363 9.73 -5.11 -28.17
N VAL A 364 9.32 -5.29 -26.90
CA VAL A 364 8.02 -5.91 -26.54
C VAL A 364 6.94 -4.82 -26.55
N THR A 365 5.96 -4.96 -27.43
CA THR A 365 4.81 -4.06 -27.49
C THR A 365 3.61 -4.63 -26.73
N ALA A 366 2.69 -3.75 -26.32
CA ALA A 366 1.44 -4.17 -25.68
C ALA A 366 0.60 -5.14 -26.55
N GLY A 367 0.72 -5.02 -27.88
CA GLY A 367 0.04 -5.89 -28.85
C GLY A 367 0.58 -7.32 -28.88
N GLU A 368 1.91 -7.49 -28.74
CA GLU A 368 2.54 -8.82 -28.75
C GLU A 368 2.20 -9.65 -27.52
N LEU A 369 1.90 -8.99 -26.40
CA LEU A 369 1.44 -9.66 -25.18
C LEU A 369 -0.02 -10.12 -25.26
N ALA A 370 -0.77 -9.72 -26.28
CA ALA A 370 -2.19 -10.07 -26.43
C ALA A 370 -2.44 -11.56 -26.71
N GLY A 371 -1.43 -12.28 -27.19
CA GLY A 371 -1.50 -13.71 -27.52
C GLY A 371 -0.87 -14.67 -26.50
N VAL A 372 -0.30 -14.16 -25.41
CA VAL A 372 0.33 -14.99 -24.36
C VAL A 372 -0.69 -15.20 -23.26
N GLU A 373 -1.26 -16.41 -23.21
CA GLU A 373 -2.16 -16.89 -22.13
C GLU A 373 -1.40 -17.25 -20.84
#